data_fc489dc21e09aaec6107b6424ba461c1
#
_entry.id   fc489dc21e09aaec6107b6424ba461c1
#
_cell.length_a   1.000
_cell.length_b   1.000
_cell.length_c   1.000
_cell.angle_alpha   90.00
_cell.angle_beta   90.00
_cell.angle_gamma   90.00
#
_symmetry.space_group_name_H-M   'P 1'
#
loop_
_entity.id
_entity.type
_entity.pdbx_description
1 polymer ?
#
loop_
_entity_poly.entity_id
_entity_poly.type
_entity_poly.pdbx_seq_one_letter_code
_entity_poly.pdbx_strand_id
1 'polypeptide(L)'
;MKRRKANSKVPEHEELERQLEALQRDVRQLQLEHDLLKKANELLKKGLGVDLQILSNREKTQLIDALKEVYRLPELLAQLRIARSSYFYHRTRMCLADKYAAVRHSLAEIFEANRRCYGYRRLQASLARQSVIISEKVVQRLMKQELLVVARPRRRRFGSYLGEISPAPENLINRDFHAKAPNVKWLTDITEFQIPAGKVYLSPIIDCFDGMVISWSIGTQPDAGLVNTMLDAAIETMTNGEERPIVHSDRGAHYRWPGWLARISEAKLVRSMSRKGCSQDNAACEGFFGRLKTELFYPRDWKTITIEQFVAEVDAYIRWYNEKRIKISLGSLSPVEYRKSHGLNL
;
A
#
# COMPACT_ATOMS: atom_id res chain seq x y z
N MET A 1 93.15 -9.26 -41.98
CA MET A 1 91.94 -9.98 -41.47
C MET A 1 90.99 -9.00 -40.91
N LYS A 2 89.92 -8.61 -41.62
CA LYS A 2 88.86 -7.74 -41.17
C LYS A 2 87.68 -8.62 -40.70
N ARG A 3 87.38 -8.66 -39.37
CA ARG A 3 86.20 -9.32 -38.80
C ARG A 3 85.00 -8.40 -39.10
N ARG A 4 84.02 -8.91 -39.82
CA ARG A 4 82.72 -8.29 -40.00
C ARG A 4 81.97 -8.29 -38.63
N LYS A 5 81.55 -7.09 -38.13
CA LYS A 5 80.59 -7.01 -37.05
C LYS A 5 79.22 -7.43 -37.57
N ALA A 6 78.73 -8.56 -37.04
CA ALA A 6 77.37 -9.01 -37.32
C ALA A 6 76.35 -8.06 -36.81
N ASN A 7 75.28 -7.87 -37.52
CA ASN A 7 74.18 -6.94 -37.37
C ASN A 7 73.38 -7.26 -36.10
N SER A 8 73.51 -6.47 -35.06
CA SER A 8 72.76 -6.57 -33.78
C SER A 8 71.37 -5.91 -33.81
N LYS A 9 70.88 -5.52 -35.00
CA LYS A 9 69.60 -4.78 -35.12
C LYS A 9 68.33 -5.66 -35.23
N VAL A 10 68.46 -6.94 -35.58
CA VAL A 10 67.32 -7.85 -35.75
C VAL A 10 66.59 -8.17 -34.44
N PRO A 11 67.25 -8.42 -33.29
CA PRO A 11 66.56 -8.71 -32.03
C PRO A 11 65.84 -7.49 -31.41
N GLU A 12 66.33 -6.27 -31.67
CA GLU A 12 65.70 -5.03 -31.20
C GLU A 12 64.37 -4.73 -31.93
N HIS A 13 64.32 -5.01 -33.24
CA HIS A 13 63.10 -4.82 -34.03
C HIS A 13 62.00 -5.79 -33.64
N GLU A 14 62.32 -7.06 -33.44
CA GLU A 14 61.38 -8.10 -32.98
C GLU A 14 60.84 -7.76 -31.56
N GLU A 15 61.63 -7.20 -30.66
CA GLU A 15 61.24 -6.80 -29.33
C GLU A 15 60.32 -5.58 -29.40
N LEU A 16 60.58 -4.60 -30.23
CA LEU A 16 59.71 -3.44 -30.46
C LEU A 16 58.38 -3.85 -31.09
N GLU A 17 58.37 -4.79 -32.01
CA GLU A 17 57.12 -5.33 -32.59
C GLU A 17 56.26 -6.05 -31.53
N ARG A 18 56.86 -6.82 -30.64
CA ARG A 18 56.17 -7.49 -29.53
C ARG A 18 55.60 -6.46 -28.55
N GLN A 19 56.33 -5.39 -28.22
CA GLN A 19 55.85 -4.31 -27.37
C GLN A 19 54.72 -3.52 -28.02
N LEU A 20 54.79 -3.29 -29.33
CA LEU A 20 53.70 -2.61 -30.07
C LEU A 20 52.45 -3.46 -30.10
N GLU A 21 52.54 -4.78 -30.34
CA GLU A 21 51.39 -5.69 -30.28
C GLU A 21 50.79 -5.80 -28.86
N ALA A 22 51.62 -5.76 -27.80
CA ALA A 22 51.15 -5.77 -26.42
C ALA A 22 50.41 -4.46 -26.13
N LEU A 23 50.95 -3.31 -26.49
CA LEU A 23 50.32 -2.04 -26.29
C LEU A 23 49.01 -1.89 -27.07
N GLN A 24 48.94 -2.39 -28.30
CA GLN A 24 47.69 -2.42 -29.09
C GLN A 24 46.61 -3.29 -28.43
N ARG A 25 46.98 -4.42 -27.82
CA ARG A 25 46.07 -5.26 -27.06
C ARG A 25 45.54 -4.54 -25.82
N ASP A 26 46.39 -3.85 -25.07
CA ASP A 26 46.03 -3.09 -23.87
C ASP A 26 45.10 -1.93 -24.22
N VAL A 27 45.39 -1.18 -25.27
CA VAL A 27 44.52 -0.09 -25.75
C VAL A 27 43.14 -0.62 -26.13
N ARG A 28 43.07 -1.75 -26.86
CA ARG A 28 41.80 -2.37 -27.24
C ARG A 28 40.98 -2.84 -26.02
N GLN A 29 41.67 -3.38 -25.02
CA GLN A 29 41.02 -3.82 -23.78
C GLN A 29 40.43 -2.65 -22.98
N LEU A 30 41.21 -1.56 -22.86
CA LEU A 30 40.76 -0.33 -22.22
C LEU A 30 39.56 0.33 -22.95
N GLN A 31 39.57 0.30 -24.29
CA GLN A 31 38.44 0.78 -25.10
C GLN A 31 37.18 -0.07 -24.84
N LEU A 32 37.32 -1.41 -24.80
CA LEU A 32 36.19 -2.29 -24.46
C LEU A 32 35.63 -2.02 -23.06
N GLU A 33 36.47 -1.86 -22.05
CA GLU A 33 36.04 -1.52 -20.69
C GLU A 33 35.31 -0.18 -20.64
N HIS A 34 35.88 0.84 -21.29
CA HIS A 34 35.25 2.17 -21.37
C HIS A 34 33.87 2.09 -22.03
N ASP A 35 33.74 1.40 -23.15
CA ASP A 35 32.49 1.29 -23.89
C ASP A 35 31.44 0.47 -23.12
N LEU A 36 31.86 -0.57 -22.40
CA LEU A 36 31.00 -1.32 -21.49
C LEU A 36 30.47 -0.45 -20.34
N LEU A 37 31.34 0.34 -19.71
CA LEU A 37 30.93 1.27 -18.63
C LEU A 37 30.01 2.36 -19.14
N LYS A 38 30.33 2.96 -20.29
CA LYS A 38 29.48 3.95 -20.94
C LYS A 38 28.10 3.38 -21.25
N LYS A 39 28.05 2.19 -21.86
CA LYS A 39 26.80 1.54 -22.22
C LYS A 39 26.00 1.06 -21.00
N ALA A 40 26.67 0.62 -19.94
CA ALA A 40 26.05 0.30 -18.67
C ALA A 40 25.35 1.53 -18.05
N ASN A 41 26.00 2.69 -18.09
CA ASN A 41 25.41 3.94 -17.61
C ASN A 41 24.19 4.36 -18.44
N GLU A 42 24.27 4.26 -19.77
CA GLU A 42 23.16 4.61 -20.67
C GLU A 42 21.94 3.69 -20.49
N LEU A 43 22.15 2.35 -20.51
CA LEU A 43 21.05 1.37 -20.53
C LEU A 43 20.49 1.06 -19.15
N LEU A 44 21.35 0.99 -18.14
CA LEU A 44 20.95 0.56 -16.79
C LEU A 44 20.65 1.75 -15.85
N LYS A 45 20.91 2.98 -16.30
CA LYS A 45 20.73 4.22 -15.51
C LYS A 45 21.36 4.14 -14.11
N LYS A 46 22.42 3.34 -13.98
CA LYS A 46 23.23 3.24 -12.78
C LYS A 46 24.29 4.31 -12.87
N GLY A 47 24.42 5.16 -11.85
CA GLY A 47 25.35 6.30 -11.85
C GLY A 47 26.82 5.93 -12.07
N LEU A 48 27.70 6.93 -12.11
CA LEU A 48 29.16 6.75 -12.25
C LEU A 48 29.69 5.79 -11.16
N GLY A 49 30.45 4.75 -11.58
CA GLY A 49 31.04 3.76 -10.66
C GLY A 49 30.38 2.38 -10.67
N VAL A 50 29.70 2.02 -11.75
CA VAL A 50 29.10 0.68 -11.90
C VAL A 50 30.20 -0.38 -11.94
N ASP A 51 30.21 -1.29 -10.97
CA ASP A 51 31.02 -2.49 -11.04
C ASP A 51 30.35 -3.50 -12.00
N LEU A 52 30.98 -3.74 -13.15
CA LEU A 52 30.53 -4.65 -14.17
C LEU A 52 30.41 -6.11 -13.66
N GLN A 53 31.15 -6.46 -12.60
CA GLN A 53 31.13 -7.82 -12.05
C GLN A 53 29.87 -8.08 -11.21
N ILE A 54 29.31 -7.03 -10.60
CA ILE A 54 28.11 -7.12 -9.74
C ILE A 54 26.80 -7.15 -10.56
N LEU A 55 26.88 -6.91 -11.87
CA LEU A 55 25.71 -6.95 -12.74
C LEU A 55 25.09 -8.34 -12.79
N SER A 56 23.76 -8.40 -12.80
CA SER A 56 23.04 -9.65 -13.05
C SER A 56 23.29 -10.19 -14.45
N ASN A 57 23.18 -11.49 -14.66
CA ASN A 57 23.38 -12.10 -15.97
C ASN A 57 22.43 -11.52 -17.05
N ARG A 58 21.26 -11.05 -16.67
CA ARG A 58 20.34 -10.36 -17.59
C ARG A 58 20.90 -9.01 -18.03
N GLU A 59 21.41 -8.20 -17.10
CA GLU A 59 22.03 -6.89 -17.40
C GLU A 59 23.30 -7.10 -18.25
N LYS A 60 24.14 -8.08 -17.91
CA LYS A 60 25.30 -8.45 -18.72
C LYS A 60 24.90 -8.84 -20.15
N THR A 61 23.82 -9.59 -20.32
CA THR A 61 23.29 -9.96 -21.64
C THR A 61 22.82 -8.75 -22.44
N GLN A 62 22.17 -7.76 -21.79
CA GLN A 62 21.76 -6.51 -22.45
C GLN A 62 22.95 -5.70 -22.95
N LEU A 63 24.03 -5.64 -22.18
CA LEU A 63 25.27 -4.97 -22.58
C LEU A 63 25.94 -5.67 -23.76
N ILE A 64 26.01 -7.00 -23.73
CA ILE A 64 26.54 -7.80 -24.84
C ILE A 64 25.73 -7.56 -26.11
N ASP A 65 24.41 -7.63 -26.04
CA ASP A 65 23.56 -7.43 -27.23
C ASP A 65 23.70 -6.01 -27.81
N ALA A 66 24.00 -5.02 -26.98
CA ALA A 66 24.22 -3.63 -27.42
C ALA A 66 25.58 -3.38 -28.05
N LEU A 67 26.61 -4.21 -27.74
CA LEU A 67 27.98 -4.02 -28.19
C LEU A 67 28.49 -5.10 -29.14
N LYS A 68 27.70 -6.14 -29.42
CA LYS A 68 28.10 -7.29 -30.28
C LYS A 68 28.41 -6.93 -31.75
N GLU A 69 27.94 -5.77 -32.22
CA GLU A 69 28.24 -5.26 -33.56
C GLU A 69 29.64 -4.61 -33.61
N VAL A 70 30.19 -4.19 -32.48
CA VAL A 70 31.51 -3.53 -32.37
C VAL A 70 32.59 -4.50 -31.91
N TYR A 71 32.25 -5.40 -30.97
CA TYR A 71 33.19 -6.34 -30.35
C TYR A 71 32.77 -7.78 -30.57
N ARG A 72 33.76 -8.69 -30.65
CA ARG A 72 33.49 -10.10 -30.81
C ARG A 72 32.84 -10.70 -29.55
N LEU A 73 31.84 -11.57 -29.75
CA LEU A 73 31.12 -12.18 -28.66
C LEU A 73 31.99 -12.84 -27.57
N PRO A 74 33.09 -13.61 -27.95
CA PRO A 74 33.97 -14.19 -26.94
C PRO A 74 34.67 -13.18 -26.04
N GLU A 75 35.07 -12.02 -26.59
CA GLU A 75 35.72 -10.94 -25.86
C GLU A 75 34.74 -10.33 -24.81
N LEU A 76 33.51 -10.05 -25.22
CA LEU A 76 32.44 -9.53 -24.34
C LEU A 76 32.08 -10.51 -23.22
N LEU A 77 31.98 -11.81 -23.55
CA LEU A 77 31.68 -12.85 -22.57
C LEU A 77 32.80 -13.00 -21.54
N ALA A 78 34.06 -12.96 -21.98
CA ALA A 78 35.20 -13.01 -21.07
C ALA A 78 35.28 -11.79 -20.16
N GLN A 79 35.13 -10.59 -20.69
CA GLN A 79 35.19 -9.33 -19.91
C GLN A 79 34.08 -9.24 -18.85
N LEU A 80 32.87 -9.66 -19.20
CA LEU A 80 31.73 -9.66 -18.25
C LEU A 80 31.65 -10.91 -17.39
N ARG A 81 32.59 -11.88 -17.58
CA ARG A 81 32.61 -13.17 -16.86
C ARG A 81 31.25 -13.86 -16.87
N ILE A 82 30.66 -14.03 -18.05
CA ILE A 82 29.39 -14.73 -18.23
C ILE A 82 29.62 -15.95 -19.16
N ALA A 83 29.08 -17.10 -18.77
CA ALA A 83 29.14 -18.30 -19.62
C ALA A 83 28.28 -18.11 -20.88
N ARG A 84 28.75 -18.64 -22.01
CA ARG A 84 28.05 -18.59 -23.31
C ARG A 84 26.61 -19.16 -23.20
N SER A 85 26.43 -20.26 -22.49
CA SER A 85 25.11 -20.86 -22.23
C SER A 85 24.17 -19.88 -21.45
N SER A 86 24.68 -19.20 -20.42
CA SER A 86 23.94 -18.22 -19.67
C SER A 86 23.53 -17.03 -20.54
N TYR A 87 24.42 -16.53 -21.39
CA TYR A 87 24.10 -15.46 -22.33
C TYR A 87 22.93 -15.86 -23.26
N PHE A 88 23.01 -17.02 -23.97
CA PHE A 88 21.94 -17.43 -24.85
C PHE A 88 20.64 -17.72 -24.12
N TYR A 89 20.70 -18.30 -22.92
CA TYR A 89 19.53 -18.51 -22.07
C TYR A 89 18.84 -17.18 -21.73
N HIS A 90 19.59 -16.19 -21.25
CA HIS A 90 19.00 -14.88 -20.90
C HIS A 90 18.53 -14.13 -22.14
N ARG A 91 19.24 -14.17 -23.24
CA ARG A 91 18.85 -13.58 -24.52
C ARG A 91 17.52 -14.13 -25.01
N THR A 92 17.37 -15.46 -25.06
CA THR A 92 16.10 -16.10 -25.43
C THR A 92 14.97 -15.68 -24.51
N ARG A 93 15.22 -15.63 -23.19
CA ARG A 93 14.22 -15.18 -22.22
C ARG A 93 13.83 -13.71 -22.35
N MET A 94 14.71 -12.84 -22.81
CA MET A 94 14.39 -11.44 -23.06
C MET A 94 13.52 -11.24 -24.30
N CYS A 95 13.62 -12.14 -25.28
CA CYS A 95 12.77 -12.13 -26.48
C CYS A 95 11.37 -12.73 -26.25
N LEU A 96 11.17 -13.46 -25.13
CA LEU A 96 9.85 -14.01 -24.80
C LEU A 96 8.93 -12.91 -24.30
N ALA A 97 7.69 -12.93 -24.77
CA ALA A 97 6.63 -12.07 -24.25
C ALA A 97 6.48 -12.24 -22.72
N ASP A 98 6.25 -11.14 -22.01
CA ASP A 98 6.02 -11.22 -20.56
C ASP A 98 4.69 -11.95 -20.29
N LYS A 99 4.78 -13.17 -19.78
CA LYS A 99 3.61 -13.98 -19.41
C LYS A 99 2.68 -13.31 -18.39
N TYR A 100 3.14 -12.27 -17.73
CA TYR A 100 2.38 -11.51 -16.75
C TYR A 100 1.91 -10.15 -17.27
N ALA A 101 2.07 -9.84 -18.56
CA ALA A 101 1.69 -8.53 -19.10
C ALA A 101 0.24 -8.16 -18.80
N ALA A 102 -0.72 -9.06 -19.08
CA ALA A 102 -2.13 -8.86 -18.74
C ALA A 102 -2.35 -8.69 -17.23
N VAL A 103 -1.64 -9.48 -16.42
CA VAL A 103 -1.75 -9.40 -14.96
C VAL A 103 -1.23 -8.08 -14.42
N ARG A 104 -0.14 -7.54 -14.99
CA ARG A 104 0.39 -6.21 -14.60
C ARG A 104 -0.64 -5.12 -14.85
N HIS A 105 -1.29 -5.17 -16.00
CA HIS A 105 -2.34 -4.23 -16.35
C HIS A 105 -3.50 -4.30 -15.35
N SER A 106 -4.06 -5.49 -15.12
CA SER A 106 -5.13 -5.70 -14.14
C SER A 106 -4.72 -5.29 -12.71
N LEU A 107 -3.47 -5.56 -12.30
CA LEU A 107 -2.97 -5.13 -10.99
C LEU A 107 -2.96 -3.60 -10.85
N ALA A 108 -2.52 -2.89 -11.88
CA ALA A 108 -2.50 -1.43 -11.89
C ALA A 108 -3.93 -0.86 -11.86
N GLU A 109 -4.83 -1.39 -12.66
CA GLU A 109 -6.24 -0.98 -12.68
C GLU A 109 -6.93 -1.21 -11.32
N ILE A 110 -6.78 -2.41 -10.74
CA ILE A 110 -7.35 -2.73 -9.43
C ILE A 110 -6.76 -1.81 -8.35
N PHE A 111 -5.46 -1.53 -8.40
CA PHE A 111 -4.80 -0.66 -7.44
C PHE A 111 -5.33 0.77 -7.49
N GLU A 112 -5.46 1.35 -8.70
CA GLU A 112 -6.01 2.70 -8.89
C GLU A 112 -7.50 2.77 -8.51
N ALA A 113 -8.31 1.82 -8.97
CA ALA A 113 -9.74 1.76 -8.66
C ALA A 113 -10.03 1.65 -7.14
N ASN A 114 -9.07 1.11 -6.39
CA ASN A 114 -9.17 0.98 -4.93
C ASN A 114 -8.31 2.01 -4.17
N ARG A 115 -8.26 3.25 -4.67
CA ARG A 115 -7.66 4.42 -3.99
C ARG A 115 -6.17 4.19 -3.63
N ARG A 116 -5.45 3.36 -4.37
CA ARG A 116 -4.04 3.00 -4.15
C ARG A 116 -3.74 2.46 -2.75
N CYS A 117 -4.74 1.91 -2.04
CA CYS A 117 -4.60 1.44 -0.66
C CYS A 117 -4.55 -0.08 -0.51
N TYR A 118 -4.68 -0.84 -1.62
CA TYR A 118 -4.62 -2.30 -1.59
C TYR A 118 -3.18 -2.81 -1.60
N GLY A 119 -2.79 -3.51 -0.53
CA GLY A 119 -1.57 -4.31 -0.51
C GLY A 119 -1.76 -5.64 -1.25
N TYR A 120 -0.67 -6.39 -1.41
CA TYR A 120 -0.61 -7.62 -2.22
C TYR A 120 -1.71 -8.65 -1.92
N ARG A 121 -2.12 -8.83 -0.66
CA ARG A 121 -3.18 -9.79 -0.28
C ARG A 121 -4.54 -9.41 -0.86
N ARG A 122 -4.92 -8.13 -0.79
CA ARG A 122 -6.17 -7.66 -1.38
C ARG A 122 -6.12 -7.66 -2.89
N LEU A 123 -4.99 -7.30 -3.49
CA LEU A 123 -4.80 -7.39 -4.94
C LEU A 123 -4.89 -8.84 -5.42
N GLN A 124 -4.26 -9.77 -4.72
CA GLN A 124 -4.35 -11.20 -5.03
C GLN A 124 -5.80 -11.71 -4.93
N ALA A 125 -6.53 -11.34 -3.87
CA ALA A 125 -7.92 -11.69 -3.70
C ALA A 125 -8.82 -11.07 -4.81
N SER A 126 -8.54 -9.83 -5.22
CA SER A 126 -9.26 -9.19 -6.33
C SER A 126 -9.00 -9.87 -7.67
N LEU A 127 -7.75 -10.29 -7.95
CA LEU A 127 -7.42 -11.08 -9.13
C LEU A 127 -8.10 -12.44 -9.13
N ALA A 128 -8.16 -13.12 -7.98
CA ALA A 128 -8.83 -14.41 -7.84
C ALA A 128 -10.33 -14.31 -8.17
N ARG A 129 -11.00 -13.20 -7.82
CA ARG A 129 -12.40 -12.90 -8.22
C ARG A 129 -12.56 -12.74 -9.73
N GLN A 130 -11.50 -12.34 -10.45
CA GLN A 130 -11.46 -12.27 -11.91
C GLN A 130 -10.98 -13.60 -12.54
N SER A 131 -10.99 -14.70 -11.78
CA SER A 131 -10.51 -16.02 -12.20
C SER A 131 -9.01 -16.07 -12.54
N VAL A 132 -8.24 -15.10 -12.06
CA VAL A 132 -6.78 -15.04 -12.25
C VAL A 132 -6.09 -15.55 -10.97
N ILE A 133 -5.71 -16.84 -10.98
CA ILE A 133 -5.09 -17.50 -9.82
C ILE A 133 -3.57 -17.33 -9.86
N ILE A 134 -3.03 -16.53 -8.96
CA ILE A 134 -1.60 -16.23 -8.86
C ILE A 134 -1.18 -16.26 -7.39
N SER A 135 0.05 -16.72 -7.12
CA SER A 135 0.59 -16.76 -5.76
C SER A 135 0.90 -15.35 -5.22
N GLU A 136 0.79 -15.16 -3.90
CA GLU A 136 1.12 -13.90 -3.21
C GLU A 136 2.55 -13.42 -3.54
N LYS A 137 3.53 -14.34 -3.61
CA LYS A 137 4.94 -14.02 -3.95
C LYS A 137 5.07 -13.39 -5.34
N VAL A 138 4.28 -13.86 -6.31
CA VAL A 138 4.27 -13.28 -7.66
C VAL A 138 3.64 -11.90 -7.63
N VAL A 139 2.50 -11.72 -6.97
CA VAL A 139 1.84 -10.41 -6.83
C VAL A 139 2.77 -9.38 -6.16
N GLN A 140 3.44 -9.75 -5.05
CA GLN A 140 4.43 -8.88 -4.38
C GLN A 140 5.56 -8.44 -5.32
N ARG A 141 6.09 -9.39 -6.11
CA ARG A 141 7.14 -9.10 -7.08
C ARG A 141 6.66 -8.14 -8.17
N LEU A 142 5.47 -8.39 -8.73
CA LEU A 142 4.88 -7.54 -9.76
C LEU A 142 4.60 -6.14 -9.22
N MET A 143 3.99 -6.00 -8.03
CA MET A 143 3.80 -4.70 -7.38
C MET A 143 5.10 -3.91 -7.24
N LYS A 144 6.18 -4.60 -6.82
CA LYS A 144 7.51 -3.95 -6.70
C LYS A 144 8.04 -3.49 -8.06
N GLN A 145 7.84 -4.27 -9.11
CA GLN A 145 8.29 -3.95 -10.47
C GLN A 145 7.51 -2.79 -11.08
N GLU A 146 6.19 -2.72 -10.81
CA GLU A 146 5.30 -1.64 -11.27
C GLU A 146 5.27 -0.44 -10.32
N LEU A 147 6.11 -0.42 -9.27
CA LEU A 147 6.17 0.65 -8.26
C LEU A 147 4.81 0.94 -7.59
N LEU A 148 3.97 -0.09 -7.44
CA LEU A 148 2.68 0.02 -6.75
C LEU A 148 2.91 0.02 -5.24
N VAL A 149 3.08 1.21 -4.68
CA VAL A 149 3.42 1.41 -3.26
C VAL A 149 2.22 1.95 -2.50
N VAL A 150 1.82 1.23 -1.44
CA VAL A 150 0.78 1.71 -0.51
C VAL A 150 1.40 2.73 0.45
N ALA A 151 0.80 3.91 0.56
CA ALA A 151 1.25 4.94 1.48
C ALA A 151 1.20 4.43 2.94
N ARG A 152 2.29 4.62 3.68
CA ARG A 152 2.40 4.26 5.10
C ARG A 152 2.77 5.51 5.91
N PRO A 153 1.80 6.25 6.46
CA PRO A 153 2.08 7.39 7.30
C PRO A 153 2.77 6.95 8.60
N ARG A 154 3.62 7.80 9.15
CA ARG A 154 4.22 7.56 10.47
C ARG A 154 3.15 7.63 11.55
N ARG A 155 3.12 6.67 12.46
CA ARG A 155 2.25 6.70 13.65
C ARG A 155 2.63 7.90 14.51
N ARG A 156 1.66 8.77 14.80
CA ARG A 156 1.77 9.79 15.85
C ARG A 156 1.25 9.18 17.16
N ARG A 157 1.97 9.41 18.26
CA ARG A 157 1.49 9.06 19.61
C ARG A 157 0.56 10.19 20.07
N PHE A 158 -0.63 9.83 20.51
CA PHE A 158 -1.56 10.76 21.14
C PHE A 158 -1.55 10.49 22.63
N GLY A 159 -1.63 11.57 23.46
CA GLY A 159 -1.83 11.48 24.89
C GLY A 159 -3.32 11.33 25.22
N SER A 160 -3.65 10.57 26.26
CA SER A 160 -5.03 10.45 26.78
C SER A 160 -5.35 11.61 27.72
N TYR A 161 -6.57 12.13 27.62
CA TYR A 161 -7.09 13.17 28.50
C TYR A 161 -7.55 12.54 29.85
N LEU A 162 -7.11 13.12 30.97
CA LEU A 162 -7.33 12.57 32.32
C LEU A 162 -8.48 13.21 33.10
N GLY A 163 -9.20 14.19 32.54
CA GLY A 163 -10.21 14.98 33.25
C GLY A 163 -11.61 14.42 33.16
N GLU A 164 -12.12 13.77 34.21
CA GLU A 164 -13.52 13.41 34.30
C GLU A 164 -14.01 13.23 35.73
N ILE A 165 -15.24 13.71 36.01
CA ILE A 165 -15.80 13.78 37.38
C ILE A 165 -17.18 13.08 37.49
N SER A 166 -17.83 12.63 36.40
CA SER A 166 -19.20 12.10 36.47
C SER A 166 -19.33 10.59 36.34
N PRO A 167 -20.36 9.94 36.95
CA PRO A 167 -20.61 8.53 36.81
C PRO A 167 -20.91 8.16 35.36
N ALA A 168 -20.31 7.05 34.88
CA ALA A 168 -20.51 6.50 33.56
C ALA A 168 -21.01 5.06 33.66
N PRO A 169 -21.81 4.56 32.70
CA PRO A 169 -22.20 3.16 32.65
C PRO A 169 -21.01 2.23 32.55
N GLU A 170 -21.23 0.98 32.95
CA GLU A 170 -20.20 -0.05 32.89
C GLU A 170 -19.76 -0.38 31.46
N ASN A 171 -18.53 -0.87 31.33
CA ASN A 171 -18.01 -1.39 30.07
C ASN A 171 -18.54 -2.82 29.86
N LEU A 172 -19.64 -2.96 29.10
CA LEU A 172 -20.25 -4.24 28.80
C LEU A 172 -19.53 -5.02 27.68
N ILE A 173 -18.77 -4.33 26.83
CA ILE A 173 -18.08 -4.93 25.68
C ILE A 173 -16.79 -5.61 26.11
N ASN A 174 -16.08 -5.11 27.14
CA ASN A 174 -14.84 -5.69 27.65
C ASN A 174 -13.80 -6.03 26.57
N ARG A 175 -13.66 -5.18 25.54
CA ARG A 175 -12.78 -5.37 24.38
C ARG A 175 -13.13 -6.53 23.44
N ASP A 176 -14.29 -7.15 23.64
CA ASP A 176 -14.82 -8.09 22.66
C ASP A 176 -15.59 -7.34 21.56
N PHE A 177 -14.86 -6.97 20.53
CA PHE A 177 -15.37 -6.26 19.35
C PHE A 177 -15.87 -7.20 18.26
N HIS A 178 -16.34 -8.39 18.63
CA HIS A 178 -16.96 -9.35 17.73
C HIS A 178 -18.43 -9.52 18.08
N ALA A 179 -19.26 -9.65 17.07
CA ALA A 179 -20.67 -9.98 17.20
C ALA A 179 -21.01 -11.14 16.29
N LYS A 180 -21.98 -11.98 16.69
CA LYS A 180 -22.42 -13.15 15.92
C LYS A 180 -23.45 -12.78 14.84
N ALA A 181 -24.09 -11.63 15.01
CA ALA A 181 -25.12 -11.12 14.09
C ALA A 181 -25.00 -9.59 14.00
N PRO A 182 -25.56 -8.96 12.95
CA PRO A 182 -25.70 -7.51 12.89
C PRO A 182 -26.51 -6.96 14.06
N ASN A 183 -26.31 -5.71 14.37
CA ASN A 183 -27.07 -4.96 15.36
C ASN A 183 -27.03 -5.52 16.81
N VAL A 184 -25.97 -6.28 17.15
CA VAL A 184 -25.74 -6.73 18.53
C VAL A 184 -24.87 -5.75 19.30
N LYS A 185 -23.79 -5.27 18.69
CA LYS A 185 -22.84 -4.33 19.31
C LYS A 185 -22.47 -3.22 18.31
N TRP A 186 -22.69 -2.01 18.69
CA TRP A 186 -22.34 -0.79 17.96
C TRP A 186 -21.25 -0.02 18.67
N LEU A 187 -20.29 0.49 17.92
CA LEU A 187 -19.23 1.36 18.43
C LEU A 187 -19.40 2.75 17.83
N THR A 188 -19.16 3.76 18.64
CA THR A 188 -19.15 5.14 18.18
C THR A 188 -18.04 5.94 18.86
N ASP A 189 -17.55 6.95 18.15
CA ASP A 189 -16.56 7.91 18.60
C ASP A 189 -16.57 9.11 17.65
N ILE A 190 -15.92 10.21 18.01
CA ILE A 190 -15.75 11.37 17.14
C ILE A 190 -14.29 11.50 16.74
N THR A 191 -14.04 11.70 15.45
CA THR A 191 -12.69 12.06 14.98
C THR A 191 -12.67 13.41 14.29
N GLU A 192 -11.59 14.16 14.52
CA GLU A 192 -11.32 15.46 13.91
C GLU A 192 -10.37 15.32 12.72
N PHE A 193 -10.64 16.10 11.69
CA PHE A 193 -9.75 16.39 10.57
C PHE A 193 -9.45 17.88 10.54
N GLN A 194 -8.17 18.22 10.47
CA GLN A 194 -7.72 19.59 10.29
C GLN A 194 -7.24 19.76 8.86
N ILE A 195 -7.97 20.54 8.07
CA ILE A 195 -7.58 20.97 6.73
C ILE A 195 -7.32 22.48 6.72
N PRO A 196 -6.64 23.05 5.74
CA PRO A 196 -6.41 24.50 5.67
C PRO A 196 -7.71 25.33 5.69
N ALA A 197 -8.81 24.81 5.10
CA ALA A 197 -10.10 25.47 5.10
C ALA A 197 -10.83 25.46 6.47
N GLY A 198 -10.41 24.61 7.43
CA GLY A 198 -11.03 24.53 8.74
C GLY A 198 -10.98 23.15 9.37
N LYS A 199 -11.77 22.97 10.43
CA LYS A 199 -11.94 21.68 11.10
C LYS A 199 -13.20 20.98 10.63
N VAL A 200 -13.11 19.68 10.46
CA VAL A 200 -14.25 18.80 10.13
C VAL A 200 -14.26 17.63 11.10
N TYR A 201 -15.43 17.29 11.58
CA TYR A 201 -15.68 16.22 12.55
C TYR A 201 -16.52 15.13 11.90
N LEU A 202 -16.17 13.89 12.17
CA LEU A 202 -16.92 12.71 11.74
C LEU A 202 -17.32 11.91 12.98
N SER A 203 -18.62 11.60 13.08
CA SER A 203 -19.20 10.70 14.08
C SER A 203 -19.87 9.52 13.37
N PRO A 204 -19.29 8.32 13.37
CA PRO A 204 -19.89 7.11 12.79
C PRO A 204 -20.48 6.20 13.87
N ILE A 205 -21.43 5.34 13.48
CA ILE A 205 -21.75 4.09 14.17
C ILE A 205 -21.21 2.92 13.36
N ILE A 206 -20.44 2.06 14.02
CA ILE A 206 -19.78 0.90 13.42
C ILE A 206 -20.32 -0.37 14.05
N ASP A 207 -20.83 -1.30 13.23
CA ASP A 207 -21.27 -2.60 13.69
C ASP A 207 -20.08 -3.55 13.93
N CYS A 208 -20.06 -4.19 15.09
CA CYS A 208 -19.00 -5.16 15.43
C CYS A 208 -19.13 -6.50 14.67
N PHE A 209 -20.24 -6.77 14.00
CA PHE A 209 -20.42 -8.01 13.23
C PHE A 209 -19.43 -8.09 12.05
N ASP A 210 -19.38 -7.04 11.26
CA ASP A 210 -18.56 -6.99 10.04
C ASP A 210 -17.72 -5.73 9.93
N GLY A 211 -17.91 -4.77 10.85
CA GLY A 211 -17.31 -3.46 10.88
C GLY A 211 -17.84 -2.55 9.77
N MET A 212 -19.08 -2.74 9.36
CA MET A 212 -19.83 -1.82 8.52
C MET A 212 -20.09 -0.52 9.28
N VAL A 213 -19.95 0.61 8.61
CA VAL A 213 -20.41 1.91 9.12
C VAL A 213 -21.89 2.02 8.79
N ILE A 214 -22.75 1.84 9.81
CA ILE A 214 -24.21 1.80 9.63
C ILE A 214 -24.75 3.19 9.34
N SER A 215 -24.31 4.17 10.11
CA SER A 215 -24.66 5.58 9.96
C SER A 215 -23.46 6.46 10.27
N TRP A 216 -23.50 7.69 9.76
CA TRP A 216 -22.47 8.68 10.05
C TRP A 216 -23.01 10.09 9.86
N SER A 217 -22.46 11.01 10.63
CA SER A 217 -22.65 12.45 10.44
C SER A 217 -21.31 13.15 10.29
N ILE A 218 -21.24 14.15 9.41
CA ILE A 218 -20.05 14.96 9.17
C ILE A 218 -20.44 16.42 9.36
N GLY A 219 -19.69 17.16 10.16
CA GLY A 219 -19.98 18.56 10.47
C GLY A 219 -18.73 19.37 10.79
N THR A 220 -18.91 20.67 10.97
CA THR A 220 -17.82 21.61 11.31
C THR A 220 -17.66 21.82 12.81
N GLN A 221 -18.60 21.32 13.62
CA GLN A 221 -18.58 21.40 15.05
C GLN A 221 -18.90 20.04 15.68
N PRO A 222 -18.24 19.68 16.79
CA PRO A 222 -18.53 18.45 17.52
C PRO A 222 -19.68 18.74 18.53
N ASP A 223 -20.86 19.01 18.03
CA ASP A 223 -22.04 19.39 18.84
C ASP A 223 -23.02 18.23 19.05
N ALA A 224 -24.12 18.51 19.79
CA ALA A 224 -25.16 17.53 20.01
C ALA A 224 -25.87 17.11 18.72
N GLY A 225 -25.99 18.02 17.76
CA GLY A 225 -26.59 17.73 16.45
C GLY A 225 -25.83 16.63 15.72
N LEU A 226 -24.49 16.72 15.70
CA LEU A 226 -23.63 15.73 15.02
C LEU A 226 -23.88 14.30 15.51
N VAL A 227 -23.87 14.08 16.84
CA VAL A 227 -24.04 12.72 17.40
C VAL A 227 -25.49 12.25 17.39
N ASN A 228 -26.45 13.15 17.57
CA ASN A 228 -27.87 12.80 17.61
C ASN A 228 -28.38 12.41 16.21
N THR A 229 -28.07 13.18 15.17
CA THR A 229 -28.46 12.86 13.79
C THR A 229 -27.89 11.52 13.36
N MET A 230 -26.64 11.23 13.71
CA MET A 230 -26.02 9.94 13.42
C MET A 230 -26.74 8.78 14.14
N LEU A 231 -27.12 8.98 15.42
CA LEU A 231 -27.83 7.94 16.18
C LEU A 231 -29.25 7.72 15.64
N ASP A 232 -29.97 8.79 15.31
CA ASP A 232 -31.32 8.72 14.73
C ASP A 232 -31.29 7.90 13.42
N ALA A 233 -30.36 8.19 12.53
CA ALA A 233 -30.16 7.44 11.28
C ALA A 233 -29.82 5.96 11.53
N ALA A 234 -29.06 5.64 12.58
CA ALA A 234 -28.77 4.24 12.92
C ALA A 234 -30.02 3.53 13.46
N ILE A 235 -30.81 4.18 14.28
CA ILE A 235 -32.06 3.62 14.83
C ILE A 235 -33.05 3.30 13.70
N GLU A 236 -33.13 4.13 12.67
CA GLU A 236 -33.98 3.91 11.49
C GLU A 236 -33.62 2.64 10.70
N THR A 237 -32.37 2.17 10.77
CA THR A 237 -31.96 0.93 10.11
C THR A 237 -32.40 -0.33 10.85
N MET A 238 -32.93 -0.21 12.07
CA MET A 238 -33.33 -1.35 12.89
C MET A 238 -34.75 -1.79 12.56
N THR A 239 -34.93 -3.10 12.45
CA THR A 239 -36.25 -3.71 12.27
C THR A 239 -36.97 -3.93 13.60
N ASN A 240 -38.30 -3.92 13.58
CA ASN A 240 -39.10 -4.21 14.75
C ASN A 240 -38.98 -5.69 15.15
N GLY A 241 -38.61 -5.96 16.41
CA GLY A 241 -38.47 -7.30 16.94
C GLY A 241 -37.05 -7.82 17.12
N GLU A 242 -36.05 -7.07 16.68
CA GLU A 242 -34.65 -7.42 16.95
C GLU A 242 -34.22 -7.10 18.38
N GLU A 243 -33.24 -7.84 18.90
CA GLU A 243 -32.53 -7.47 20.13
C GLU A 243 -31.89 -6.09 19.97
N ARG A 244 -32.01 -5.26 21.02
CA ARG A 244 -31.49 -3.90 20.96
C ARG A 244 -29.98 -3.89 21.13
N PRO A 245 -29.22 -3.23 20.23
CA PRO A 245 -27.76 -3.21 20.28
C PRO A 245 -27.20 -2.54 21.53
N ILE A 246 -26.05 -3.04 21.97
CA ILE A 246 -25.20 -2.36 22.93
C ILE A 246 -24.45 -1.23 22.18
N VAL A 247 -24.71 0.02 22.54
CA VAL A 247 -24.00 1.18 21.99
C VAL A 247 -22.84 1.53 22.90
N HIS A 248 -21.63 1.28 22.43
CA HIS A 248 -20.41 1.57 23.18
C HIS A 248 -19.71 2.82 22.65
N SER A 249 -19.37 3.71 23.56
CA SER A 249 -18.64 4.95 23.28
C SER A 249 -17.46 5.13 24.23
N ASP A 250 -16.61 6.09 23.93
CA ASP A 250 -15.73 6.67 24.92
C ASP A 250 -16.52 7.48 25.99
N ARG A 251 -15.80 8.10 26.92
CA ARG A 251 -16.44 8.95 27.95
C ARG A 251 -16.60 10.41 27.52
N GLY A 252 -16.63 10.70 26.23
CA GLY A 252 -16.84 12.04 25.70
C GLY A 252 -18.12 12.68 26.20
N ALA A 253 -18.10 13.99 26.43
CA ALA A 253 -19.27 14.74 26.92
C ALA A 253 -20.49 14.58 26.01
N HIS A 254 -20.25 14.40 24.70
CA HIS A 254 -21.29 14.26 23.69
C HIS A 254 -22.24 13.08 23.95
N TYR A 255 -21.73 11.97 24.49
CA TYR A 255 -22.50 10.76 24.80
C TYR A 255 -23.18 10.79 26.16
N ARG A 256 -23.20 11.95 26.80
CA ARG A 256 -23.85 12.22 28.09
C ARG A 256 -24.88 13.33 28.04
N TRP A 257 -25.00 13.99 26.92
CA TRP A 257 -25.97 15.06 26.73
C TRP A 257 -27.41 14.53 26.80
N PRO A 258 -28.35 15.33 27.34
CA PRO A 258 -29.73 14.89 27.53
C PRO A 258 -30.37 14.35 26.23
N GLY A 259 -30.14 15.01 25.10
CA GLY A 259 -30.66 14.56 23.80
C GLY A 259 -30.16 13.20 23.35
N TRP A 260 -28.90 12.85 23.64
CA TRP A 260 -28.36 11.51 23.41
C TRP A 260 -29.01 10.48 24.31
N LEU A 261 -29.13 10.80 25.62
CA LEU A 261 -29.71 9.89 26.61
C LEU A 261 -31.17 9.60 26.34
N ALA A 262 -31.96 10.63 25.93
CA ALA A 262 -33.35 10.45 25.55
C ALA A 262 -33.50 9.44 24.39
N ARG A 263 -32.74 9.60 23.30
CA ARG A 263 -32.77 8.70 22.14
C ARG A 263 -32.40 7.25 22.48
N ILE A 264 -31.34 7.07 23.27
CA ILE A 264 -30.92 5.75 23.75
C ILE A 264 -32.08 5.10 24.56
N SER A 265 -32.73 5.85 25.43
CA SER A 265 -33.85 5.37 26.26
C SER A 265 -35.08 5.05 25.41
N GLU A 266 -35.51 5.96 24.55
CA GLU A 266 -36.68 5.81 23.68
C GLU A 266 -36.53 4.61 22.73
N ALA A 267 -35.34 4.42 22.12
CA ALA A 267 -35.02 3.28 21.28
C ALA A 267 -34.69 2.00 22.06
N LYS A 268 -34.70 2.06 23.41
CA LYS A 268 -34.37 0.95 24.33
C LYS A 268 -32.96 0.36 24.08
N LEU A 269 -32.00 1.17 23.62
CA LEU A 269 -30.64 0.77 23.39
C LEU A 269 -29.89 0.59 24.72
N VAL A 270 -28.93 -0.32 24.74
CA VAL A 270 -28.12 -0.59 25.95
C VAL A 270 -26.83 0.24 25.88
N ARG A 271 -26.58 1.07 26.88
CA ARG A 271 -25.36 1.89 26.94
C ARG A 271 -24.18 1.14 27.53
N SER A 272 -23.03 1.33 26.91
CA SER A 272 -21.75 0.88 27.42
C SER A 272 -20.69 1.96 27.20
N MET A 273 -19.78 2.16 28.13
CA MET A 273 -18.71 3.15 28.00
C MET A 273 -17.34 2.58 28.36
N SER A 274 -16.32 3.06 27.69
CA SER A 274 -14.91 2.74 28.00
C SER A 274 -14.57 3.08 29.45
N ARG A 275 -13.67 2.33 30.06
CA ARG A 275 -13.13 2.65 31.37
C ARG A 275 -12.28 3.92 31.30
N LYS A 276 -12.19 4.67 32.40
CA LYS A 276 -11.42 5.91 32.48
C LYS A 276 -9.97 5.67 32.08
N GLY A 277 -9.48 6.44 31.12
CA GLY A 277 -8.08 6.35 30.65
C GLY A 277 -7.72 5.09 29.87
N CYS A 278 -8.71 4.28 29.49
CA CYS A 278 -8.50 3.04 28.74
C CYS A 278 -8.92 3.20 27.26
N SER A 279 -8.07 3.84 26.44
CA SER A 279 -8.31 3.98 24.99
C SER A 279 -8.48 2.64 24.26
N GLN A 280 -7.86 1.58 24.79
CA GLN A 280 -8.01 0.23 24.24
C GLN A 280 -9.45 -0.30 24.28
N ASP A 281 -10.31 0.25 25.15
CA ASP A 281 -11.70 -0.15 25.27
C ASP A 281 -12.54 0.30 24.06
N ASN A 282 -12.04 1.23 23.21
CA ASN A 282 -12.64 1.64 21.94
C ASN A 282 -11.71 1.41 20.71
N ALA A 283 -10.78 0.46 20.84
CA ALA A 283 -9.73 0.23 19.83
C ALA A 283 -10.26 -0.12 18.43
N ALA A 284 -11.44 -0.70 18.29
CA ALA A 284 -11.99 -1.04 16.99
C ALA A 284 -12.45 0.21 16.23
N CYS A 285 -13.05 1.20 16.92
CA CYS A 285 -13.40 2.49 16.35
C CYS A 285 -12.15 3.29 15.99
N GLU A 286 -11.16 3.36 16.89
CA GLU A 286 -9.85 3.96 16.61
C GLU A 286 -9.16 3.29 15.39
N GLY A 287 -9.31 1.97 15.27
CA GLY A 287 -8.82 1.20 14.12
C GLY A 287 -9.50 1.58 12.80
N PHE A 288 -10.78 1.93 12.80
CA PHE A 288 -11.48 2.47 11.64
C PHE A 288 -10.96 3.87 11.29
N PHE A 289 -10.85 4.76 12.25
CA PHE A 289 -10.30 6.10 12.02
C PHE A 289 -8.87 6.09 11.53
N GLY A 290 -8.04 5.21 12.08
CA GLY A 290 -6.68 5.01 11.62
C GLY A 290 -6.61 4.59 10.14
N ARG A 291 -7.50 3.70 9.72
CA ARG A 291 -7.63 3.29 8.30
C ARG A 291 -8.10 4.43 7.41
N LEU A 292 -9.18 5.11 7.78
CA LEU A 292 -9.71 6.24 7.03
C LEU A 292 -8.65 7.33 6.87
N LYS A 293 -7.97 7.71 7.95
CA LYS A 293 -6.90 8.72 7.88
C LYS A 293 -5.72 8.26 7.02
N THR A 294 -5.35 7.00 7.08
CA THR A 294 -4.24 6.43 6.29
C THR A 294 -4.59 6.27 4.81
N GLU A 295 -5.81 5.89 4.50
CA GLU A 295 -6.22 5.55 3.13
C GLU A 295 -6.76 6.79 2.38
N LEU A 296 -7.35 7.77 3.09
CA LEU A 296 -7.93 8.98 2.49
C LEU A 296 -7.15 10.25 2.83
N PHE A 297 -6.93 10.52 4.14
CA PHE A 297 -6.54 11.84 4.60
C PHE A 297 -5.06 12.13 4.40
N TYR A 298 -4.16 11.27 4.90
CA TYR A 298 -2.72 11.53 4.85
C TYR A 298 -2.07 11.44 3.46
N PRO A 299 -2.56 10.64 2.49
CA PRO A 299 -1.96 10.56 1.18
C PRO A 299 -2.23 11.76 0.27
N ARG A 300 -3.16 12.64 0.63
CA ARG A 300 -3.65 13.73 -0.23
C ARG A 300 -3.23 15.10 0.29
N ASP A 301 -3.07 16.05 -0.62
CA ASP A 301 -2.95 17.48 -0.30
C ASP A 301 -4.35 18.11 -0.29
N TRP A 302 -4.70 18.82 0.78
CA TRP A 302 -6.00 19.43 1.02
C TRP A 302 -5.97 20.96 0.93
N LYS A 303 -4.90 21.56 0.37
CA LYS A 303 -4.70 23.03 0.36
C LYS A 303 -5.74 23.80 -0.43
N THR A 304 -6.24 23.20 -1.51
CA THR A 304 -7.20 23.87 -2.43
C THR A 304 -8.64 23.38 -2.26
N ILE A 305 -8.89 22.53 -1.27
CA ILE A 305 -10.19 21.86 -1.08
C ILE A 305 -11.04 22.65 -0.09
N THR A 306 -12.32 22.89 -0.42
CA THR A 306 -13.30 23.50 0.50
C THR A 306 -13.79 22.49 1.53
N ILE A 307 -14.44 22.98 2.58
CA ILE A 307 -15.03 22.11 3.62
C ILE A 307 -16.07 21.17 3.00
N GLU A 308 -16.94 21.67 2.13
CA GLU A 308 -17.99 20.89 1.47
C GLU A 308 -17.41 19.79 0.59
N GLN A 309 -16.36 20.09 -0.16
CA GLN A 309 -15.65 19.11 -0.97
C GLN A 309 -14.98 18.03 -0.11
N PHE A 310 -14.39 18.44 1.03
CA PHE A 310 -13.79 17.49 1.97
C PHE A 310 -14.86 16.58 2.61
N VAL A 311 -16.01 17.12 2.99
CA VAL A 311 -17.16 16.37 3.51
C VAL A 311 -17.62 15.34 2.48
N ALA A 312 -17.76 15.73 1.21
CA ALA A 312 -18.13 14.82 0.13
C ALA A 312 -17.10 13.68 -0.08
N GLU A 313 -15.80 13.98 0.06
CA GLU A 313 -14.75 12.97 -0.05
C GLU A 313 -14.76 11.97 1.11
N VAL A 314 -15.07 12.42 2.34
CA VAL A 314 -15.21 11.53 3.51
C VAL A 314 -16.46 10.65 3.34
N ASP A 315 -17.60 11.22 2.92
CA ASP A 315 -18.82 10.45 2.62
C ASP A 315 -18.58 9.40 1.54
N ALA A 316 -17.98 9.78 0.41
CA ALA A 316 -17.64 8.88 -0.67
C ALA A 316 -16.64 7.77 -0.24
N TYR A 317 -15.74 8.07 0.71
CA TYR A 317 -14.86 7.05 1.27
C TYR A 317 -15.64 6.02 2.10
N ILE A 318 -16.57 6.47 2.95
CA ILE A 318 -17.34 5.57 3.82
C ILE A 318 -18.24 4.65 2.98
N ARG A 319 -18.90 5.19 1.93
CA ARG A 319 -19.68 4.38 0.98
C ARG A 319 -18.78 3.33 0.28
N TRP A 320 -17.66 3.76 -0.26
CA TRP A 320 -16.69 2.83 -0.84
C TRP A 320 -16.17 1.80 0.16
N TYR A 321 -15.93 2.18 1.42
CA TYR A 321 -15.51 1.28 2.49
C TYR A 321 -16.54 0.20 2.76
N ASN A 322 -17.82 0.56 2.81
CA ASN A 322 -18.92 -0.38 3.04
C ASN A 322 -19.16 -1.30 1.83
N GLU A 323 -19.18 -0.74 0.62
CA GLU A 323 -19.65 -1.42 -0.58
C GLU A 323 -18.55 -2.20 -1.32
N LYS A 324 -17.33 -1.68 -1.33
CA LYS A 324 -16.27 -2.17 -2.22
C LYS A 324 -14.98 -2.58 -1.52
N ARG A 325 -14.70 -2.01 -0.34
CA ARG A 325 -13.42 -2.26 0.33
C ARG A 325 -13.34 -3.67 0.89
N ILE A 326 -12.49 -4.49 0.30
CA ILE A 326 -12.26 -5.88 0.74
C ILE A 326 -11.65 -5.94 2.15
N LYS A 327 -12.23 -6.76 3.01
CA LYS A 327 -11.70 -7.14 4.34
C LYS A 327 -11.32 -8.62 4.31
N ILE A 328 -10.07 -8.92 4.55
CA ILE A 328 -9.57 -10.31 4.56
C ILE A 328 -10.28 -11.15 5.63
N SER A 329 -10.60 -10.53 6.79
CA SER A 329 -11.34 -11.17 7.87
C SER A 329 -12.77 -11.58 7.51
N LEU A 330 -13.34 -11.02 6.45
CA LEU A 330 -14.67 -11.35 5.93
C LEU A 330 -14.60 -12.26 4.68
N GLY A 331 -13.58 -13.10 4.57
CA GLY A 331 -13.40 -13.94 3.39
C GLY A 331 -13.08 -13.17 2.11
N SER A 332 -12.42 -12.01 2.23
CA SER A 332 -12.13 -11.10 1.13
C SER A 332 -13.37 -10.46 0.49
N LEU A 333 -14.43 -10.26 1.27
CA LEU A 333 -15.63 -9.54 0.89
C LEU A 333 -15.61 -8.12 1.48
N SER A 334 -16.39 -7.21 0.90
CA SER A 334 -16.74 -5.95 1.56
C SER A 334 -17.80 -6.20 2.65
N PRO A 335 -18.02 -5.27 3.60
CA PRO A 335 -19.10 -5.42 4.59
C PRO A 335 -20.46 -5.69 3.96
N VAL A 336 -20.84 -4.93 2.93
CA VAL A 336 -22.09 -5.12 2.20
C VAL A 336 -22.17 -6.50 1.51
N GLU A 337 -21.12 -6.90 0.82
CA GLU A 337 -21.06 -8.24 0.18
C GLU A 337 -21.15 -9.36 1.22
N TYR A 338 -20.50 -9.17 2.38
CA TYR A 338 -20.54 -10.15 3.47
C TYR A 338 -21.96 -10.32 4.02
N ARG A 339 -22.69 -9.21 4.29
CA ARG A 339 -24.11 -9.28 4.70
C ARG A 339 -24.97 -9.99 3.67
N LYS A 340 -24.82 -9.61 2.38
CA LYS A 340 -25.54 -10.28 1.28
C LYS A 340 -25.27 -11.78 1.21
N SER A 341 -24.02 -12.22 1.42
CA SER A 341 -23.67 -13.64 1.41
C SER A 341 -24.32 -14.43 2.56
N HIS A 342 -24.76 -13.76 3.63
CA HIS A 342 -25.49 -14.32 4.75
C HIS A 342 -27.02 -14.15 4.63
N GLY A 343 -27.53 -13.68 3.49
CA GLY A 343 -28.96 -13.44 3.28
C GLY A 343 -29.54 -12.27 4.08
N LEU A 344 -28.67 -11.36 4.56
CA LEU A 344 -29.08 -10.20 5.34
C LEU A 344 -29.43 -9.03 4.42
N ASN A 345 -30.59 -8.41 4.64
CA ASN A 345 -30.98 -7.18 3.98
C ASN A 345 -30.15 -5.99 4.53
N LEU A 346 -29.98 -4.95 3.73
CA LEU A 346 -29.19 -3.73 4.06
C LEU A 346 -30.14 -2.61 4.44
#